data_e9f31f7af34d079f915c21efeec0ff2a
#
_entry.id   e9f31f7af34d079f915c21efeec0ff2a
#
_cell.length_a   1.000
_cell.length_b   1.000
_cell.length_c   1.000
_cell.angle_alpha   90.00
_cell.angle_beta   90.00
_cell.angle_gamma   90.00
#
_symmetry.space_group_name_H-M   'P 1'
#
loop_
_entity.id
_entity.type
_entity.pdbx_description
1 polymer ?
#
loop_
_entity_poly.entity_id
_entity_poly.type
_entity_poly.pdbx_seq_one_letter_code
_entity_poly.pdbx_strand_id
1 'polypeptide(L)'
;LLTPQFAVERCSEIVIGIVCAIVADLLFSPRSIKQEVDRELDALIVAQYQLMQLCIKHGDSEEVDKAWGALVRRSTALEGMRSNLNMESSRWSRANRRLKALNTVSLTLITQACETYLIQNTRPESVTDTFRELFEEPVETVQDVHRQLKRMRRVIAWTGERDTPVTIYTWVGAATRYLLLKRGVISNTKISATEEE
;
A
#
# COMPACT_ATOMS: atom_id res chain seq x y z
N LEU A 1 24.33 -50.25 -23.23
CA LEU A 1 24.90 -50.58 -21.93
C LEU A 1 24.77 -49.37 -20.97
N LEU A 2 23.80 -49.49 -20.10
CA LEU A 2 23.59 -48.49 -19.05
C LEU A 2 24.73 -48.63 -18.02
N THR A 3 25.64 -47.70 -18.06
CA THR A 3 26.68 -47.60 -17.02
C THR A 3 26.07 -47.09 -15.71
N PRO A 4 26.58 -47.50 -14.51
CA PRO A 4 26.11 -46.96 -13.23
C PRO A 4 26.19 -45.45 -13.16
N GLN A 5 27.09 -44.82 -13.86
CA GLN A 5 27.24 -43.38 -13.98
C GLN A 5 26.04 -42.69 -14.63
N PHE A 6 25.45 -43.28 -15.65
CA PHE A 6 24.25 -42.77 -16.32
C PHE A 6 23.02 -42.81 -15.40
N ALA A 7 22.89 -43.88 -14.60
CA ALA A 7 21.81 -43.98 -13.61
C ALA A 7 21.94 -42.90 -12.51
N VAL A 8 23.15 -42.63 -12.03
CA VAL A 8 23.42 -41.59 -11.04
C VAL A 8 23.13 -40.19 -11.60
N GLU A 9 23.51 -39.90 -12.82
CA GLU A 9 23.22 -38.62 -13.48
C GLU A 9 21.71 -38.38 -13.62
N ARG A 10 20.96 -39.38 -14.06
CA ARG A 10 19.49 -39.31 -14.16
C ARG A 10 18.80 -39.14 -12.82
N CYS A 11 19.23 -39.87 -11.79
CA CYS A 11 18.71 -39.68 -10.44
C CYS A 11 19.01 -38.29 -9.90
N SER A 12 20.21 -37.76 -10.16
CA SER A 12 20.62 -36.42 -9.77
C SER A 12 19.77 -35.35 -10.44
N GLU A 13 19.51 -35.45 -11.74
CA GLU A 13 18.63 -34.52 -12.46
C GLU A 13 17.19 -34.51 -11.90
N ILE A 14 16.65 -35.67 -11.60
CA ILE A 14 15.31 -35.82 -11.02
C ILE A 14 15.26 -35.17 -9.62
N VAL A 15 16.26 -35.43 -8.77
CA VAL A 15 16.35 -34.87 -7.43
C VAL A 15 16.44 -33.32 -7.49
N ILE A 16 17.29 -32.80 -8.38
CA ILE A 16 17.41 -31.35 -8.60
C ILE A 16 16.08 -30.76 -9.06
N GLY A 17 15.38 -31.39 -9.99
CA GLY A 17 14.07 -30.97 -10.46
C GLY A 17 13.02 -30.92 -9.34
N ILE A 18 12.98 -31.94 -8.49
CA ILE A 18 12.08 -32.00 -7.34
C ILE A 18 12.42 -30.91 -6.32
N VAL A 19 13.70 -30.73 -5.99
CA VAL A 19 14.13 -29.67 -5.06
C VAL A 19 13.80 -28.29 -5.61
N CYS A 20 14.03 -28.03 -6.89
CA CYS A 20 13.65 -26.76 -7.52
C CYS A 20 12.12 -26.54 -7.49
N ALA A 21 11.32 -27.56 -7.72
CA ALA A 21 9.87 -27.48 -7.64
C ALA A 21 9.39 -27.15 -6.21
N ILE A 22 9.97 -27.81 -5.19
CA ILE A 22 9.67 -27.55 -3.78
C ILE A 22 10.06 -26.13 -3.39
N VAL A 23 11.26 -25.67 -3.79
CA VAL A 23 11.74 -24.32 -3.53
C VAL A 23 10.85 -23.29 -4.22
N ALA A 24 10.46 -23.54 -5.48
CA ALA A 24 9.52 -22.68 -6.20
C ALA A 24 8.16 -22.61 -5.49
N ASP A 25 7.62 -23.74 -5.04
CA ASP A 25 6.36 -23.81 -4.30
C ASP A 25 6.43 -23.05 -2.96
N LEU A 26 7.54 -23.15 -2.25
CA LEU A 26 7.77 -22.41 -0.99
C LEU A 26 7.94 -20.90 -1.22
N LEU A 27 8.61 -20.50 -2.29
CA LEU A 27 8.83 -19.10 -2.65
C LEU A 27 7.56 -18.43 -3.22
N PHE A 28 6.77 -19.20 -3.97
CA PHE A 28 5.54 -18.74 -4.62
C PHE A 28 4.27 -19.22 -3.90
N SER A 29 4.38 -19.64 -2.63
CA SER A 29 3.21 -20.08 -1.88
C SER A 29 2.22 -18.91 -1.71
N PRO A 30 0.90 -19.17 -1.77
CA PRO A 30 -0.13 -18.12 -1.62
C PRO A 30 -0.01 -17.31 -0.33
N ARG A 31 0.51 -17.92 0.74
CA ARG A 31 0.76 -17.24 2.03
C ARG A 31 1.89 -16.21 1.94
N SER A 32 2.95 -16.52 1.23
CA SER A 32 4.10 -15.65 1.02
C SER A 32 3.72 -14.40 0.22
N ILE A 33 2.99 -14.56 -0.88
CA ILE A 33 2.50 -13.48 -1.73
C ILE A 33 1.54 -12.57 -0.95
N LYS A 34 0.63 -13.15 -0.16
CA LYS A 34 -0.31 -12.39 0.66
C LYS A 34 0.40 -11.53 1.71
N GLN A 35 1.39 -12.08 2.40
CA GLN A 35 2.17 -11.33 3.39
C GLN A 35 2.96 -10.21 2.73
N GLU A 36 3.50 -10.45 1.55
CA GLU A 36 4.23 -9.44 0.80
C GLU A 36 3.32 -8.31 0.31
N VAL A 37 2.15 -8.63 -0.23
CA VAL A 37 1.14 -7.63 -0.63
C VAL A 37 0.68 -6.82 0.58
N ASP A 38 0.38 -7.46 1.69
CA ASP A 38 -0.02 -6.77 2.92
C ASP A 38 1.08 -5.82 3.43
N ARG A 39 2.32 -6.26 3.42
CA ARG A 39 3.47 -5.45 3.80
C ARG A 39 3.65 -4.25 2.87
N GLU A 40 3.51 -4.44 1.57
CA GLU A 40 3.60 -3.35 0.59
C GLU A 40 2.45 -2.35 0.73
N LEU A 41 1.24 -2.82 1.00
CA LEU A 41 0.09 -1.94 1.26
C LEU A 41 0.29 -1.11 2.54
N ASP A 42 0.84 -1.70 3.59
CA ASP A 42 1.18 -0.99 4.83
C ASP A 42 2.27 0.06 4.58
N ALA A 43 3.33 -0.32 3.90
CA ALA A 43 4.42 0.59 3.56
C ALA A 43 3.95 1.74 2.66
N LEU A 44 3.03 1.47 1.76
CA LEU A 44 2.47 2.46 0.84
C LEU A 44 1.66 3.53 1.58
N ILE A 45 0.78 3.14 2.49
CA ILE A 45 -0.02 4.14 3.25
C ILE A 45 0.84 4.97 4.20
N VAL A 46 1.86 4.38 4.81
CA VAL A 46 2.84 5.12 5.62
C VAL A 46 3.59 6.14 4.77
N ALA A 47 4.06 5.74 3.59
CA ALA A 47 4.73 6.64 2.65
C ALA A 47 3.80 7.77 2.15
N GLN A 48 2.52 7.47 1.90
CA GLN A 48 1.50 8.46 1.56
C GLN A 48 1.30 9.49 2.67
N TYR A 49 1.23 9.03 3.91
CA TYR A 49 1.09 9.91 5.07
C TYR A 49 2.32 10.81 5.24
N GLN A 50 3.51 10.26 5.11
CA GLN A 50 4.77 11.00 5.19
C GLN A 50 4.89 12.05 4.08
N LEU A 51 4.46 11.74 2.86
CA LEU A 51 4.40 12.72 1.78
C LEU A 51 3.45 13.88 2.12
N MET A 52 2.27 13.59 2.64
CA MET A 52 1.33 14.63 3.07
C MET A 52 1.90 15.50 4.18
N GLN A 53 2.61 14.92 5.14
CA GLN A 53 3.33 15.67 6.18
C GLN A 53 4.34 16.65 5.58
N LEU A 54 5.15 16.21 4.62
CA LEU A 54 6.12 17.07 3.93
C LEU A 54 5.42 18.20 3.16
N CYS A 55 4.32 17.90 2.50
CA CYS A 55 3.55 18.89 1.75
C CYS A 55 2.93 19.96 2.66
N ILE A 56 2.39 19.58 3.81
CA ILE A 56 1.80 20.51 4.79
C ILE A 56 2.86 21.38 5.47
N LYS A 57 3.99 20.77 5.82
CA LYS A 57 5.14 21.51 6.42
C LYS A 57 5.86 22.41 5.43
N HIS A 58 5.50 22.32 4.18
CA HIS A 58 6.18 23.03 3.12
C HIS A 58 7.69 22.70 3.11
N GLY A 59 7.99 21.40 3.12
CA GLY A 59 9.35 20.90 3.06
C GLY A 59 10.08 21.32 1.78
N ASP A 60 11.39 21.13 1.78
CA ASP A 60 12.21 21.41 0.61
C ASP A 60 11.69 20.64 -0.61
N SER A 61 11.67 21.31 -1.76
CA SER A 61 11.18 20.73 -3.02
C SER A 61 11.91 19.45 -3.40
N GLU A 62 13.20 19.35 -3.09
CA GLU A 62 13.99 18.14 -3.33
C GLU A 62 13.53 16.97 -2.46
N GLU A 63 13.20 17.20 -1.20
CA GLU A 63 12.65 16.17 -0.31
C GLU A 63 11.27 15.70 -0.76
N VAL A 64 10.41 16.63 -1.17
CA VAL A 64 9.07 16.32 -1.71
C VAL A 64 9.19 15.50 -2.99
N ASP A 65 10.07 15.88 -3.91
CA ASP A 65 10.30 15.16 -5.16
C ASP A 65 10.84 13.74 -4.93
N LYS A 66 11.75 13.57 -3.98
CA LYS A 66 12.26 12.24 -3.58
C LYS A 66 11.16 11.37 -2.99
N ALA A 67 10.36 11.89 -2.08
CA ALA A 67 9.26 11.18 -1.46
C ALA A 67 8.20 10.80 -2.50
N TRP A 68 7.85 11.70 -3.38
CA TRP A 68 6.93 11.47 -4.48
C TRP A 68 7.44 10.40 -5.45
N GLY A 69 8.70 10.49 -5.87
CA GLY A 69 9.32 9.52 -6.75
C GLY A 69 9.40 8.12 -6.14
N ALA A 70 9.73 8.02 -4.85
CA ALA A 70 9.71 6.75 -4.12
C ALA A 70 8.30 6.14 -4.06
N LEU A 71 7.29 6.97 -3.85
CA LEU A 71 5.90 6.57 -3.79
C LEU A 71 5.38 6.05 -5.14
N VAL A 72 5.71 6.72 -6.23
CA VAL A 72 5.37 6.30 -7.59
C VAL A 72 6.01 4.94 -7.91
N ARG A 73 7.28 4.74 -7.55
CA ARG A 73 7.96 3.45 -7.72
C ARG A 73 7.28 2.32 -6.95
N ARG A 74 6.88 2.56 -5.70
CA ARG A 74 6.14 1.58 -4.88
C ARG A 74 4.78 1.26 -5.47
N SER A 75 4.05 2.25 -5.94
CA SER A 75 2.74 2.06 -6.59
C SER A 75 2.87 1.24 -7.88
N THR A 76 3.91 1.48 -8.67
CA THR A 76 4.22 0.71 -9.89
C THR A 76 4.58 -0.74 -9.57
N ALA A 77 5.38 -0.97 -8.52
CA ALA A 77 5.71 -2.33 -8.06
C ALA A 77 4.48 -3.10 -7.59
N LEU A 78 3.57 -2.45 -6.87
CA LEU A 78 2.29 -3.05 -6.44
C LEU A 78 1.41 -3.41 -7.65
N GLU A 79 1.36 -2.56 -8.66
CA GLU A 79 0.62 -2.85 -9.90
C GLU A 79 1.23 -4.03 -10.66
N GLY A 80 2.54 -4.17 -10.66
CA GLY A 80 3.24 -5.35 -11.18
C GLY A 80 2.87 -6.63 -10.45
N MET A 81 2.83 -6.59 -9.11
CA MET A 81 2.35 -7.73 -8.30
C MET A 81 0.90 -8.09 -8.62
N ARG A 82 0.02 -7.09 -8.73
CA ARG A 82 -1.39 -7.28 -9.09
C ARG A 82 -1.55 -7.96 -10.44
N SER A 83 -0.76 -7.54 -11.43
CA SER A 83 -0.77 -8.14 -12.77
C SER A 83 -0.37 -9.61 -12.75
N ASN A 84 0.63 -9.97 -11.94
CA ASN A 84 1.06 -11.36 -11.78
C ASN A 84 -0.01 -12.23 -11.09
N LEU A 85 -0.72 -11.68 -10.10
CA LEU A 85 -1.82 -12.37 -9.41
C LEU A 85 -3.02 -12.65 -10.34
N ASN A 86 -3.22 -11.84 -11.35
CA ASN A 86 -4.30 -12.04 -12.33
C ASN A 86 -4.14 -13.33 -13.16
N MET A 87 -2.95 -13.87 -13.25
CA MET A 87 -2.67 -15.09 -14.03
C MET A 87 -3.02 -16.37 -13.28
N GLU A 88 -3.21 -16.33 -11.96
CA GLU A 88 -3.15 -17.56 -11.17
C GLU A 88 -4.50 -18.19 -10.77
N SER A 89 -5.60 -17.51 -10.64
CA SER A 89 -6.91 -18.14 -10.42
C SER A 89 -8.10 -17.21 -10.19
N SER A 90 -9.32 -17.75 -10.31
CA SER A 90 -10.60 -17.13 -9.93
C SER A 90 -10.67 -16.66 -8.46
N ARG A 91 -9.87 -17.25 -7.57
CA ARG A 91 -9.76 -16.91 -6.14
C ARG A 91 -9.30 -15.46 -5.93
N TRP A 92 -8.41 -14.98 -6.78
CA TRP A 92 -7.84 -13.64 -6.68
C TRP A 92 -8.67 -12.54 -7.33
N SER A 93 -9.76 -12.88 -8.01
CA SER A 93 -10.57 -11.89 -8.74
C SER A 93 -11.18 -10.82 -7.83
N ARG A 94 -11.61 -11.17 -6.62
CA ARG A 94 -12.13 -10.21 -5.63
C ARG A 94 -11.03 -9.36 -5.03
N ALA A 95 -9.91 -10.01 -4.65
CA ALA A 95 -8.74 -9.31 -4.15
C ALA A 95 -8.17 -8.35 -5.19
N ASN A 96 -8.12 -8.77 -6.46
CA ASN A 96 -7.67 -7.94 -7.57
C ASN A 96 -8.53 -6.69 -7.77
N ARG A 97 -9.86 -6.80 -7.69
CA ARG A 97 -10.75 -5.63 -7.76
C ARG A 97 -10.48 -4.64 -6.64
N ARG A 98 -10.24 -5.13 -5.41
CA ARG A 98 -9.90 -4.27 -4.27
C ARG A 98 -8.52 -3.65 -4.39
N LEU A 99 -7.53 -4.39 -4.89
CA LEU A 99 -6.20 -3.85 -5.19
C LEU A 99 -6.27 -2.75 -6.26
N LYS A 100 -7.10 -2.92 -7.28
CA LYS A 100 -7.35 -1.88 -8.27
C LYS A 100 -8.00 -0.63 -7.66
N ALA A 101 -8.97 -0.82 -6.77
CA ALA A 101 -9.59 0.28 -6.03
C ALA A 101 -8.59 0.97 -5.11
N LEU A 102 -7.71 0.23 -4.44
CA LEU A 102 -6.61 0.77 -3.63
C LEU A 102 -5.64 1.60 -4.45
N ASN A 103 -5.31 1.17 -5.66
CA ASN A 103 -4.46 1.93 -6.57
C ASN A 103 -5.11 3.27 -6.96
N THR A 104 -6.40 3.27 -7.25
CA THR A 104 -7.16 4.50 -7.54
C THR A 104 -7.17 5.44 -6.34
N VAL A 105 -7.39 4.94 -5.14
CA VAL A 105 -7.35 5.73 -3.89
C VAL A 105 -5.95 6.27 -3.64
N SER A 106 -4.90 5.50 -3.91
CA SER A 106 -3.51 5.95 -3.80
C SER A 106 -3.20 7.13 -4.73
N LEU A 107 -3.71 7.10 -5.95
CA LEU A 107 -3.59 8.22 -6.89
C LEU A 107 -4.30 9.48 -6.36
N THR A 108 -5.47 9.31 -5.77
CA THR A 108 -6.19 10.43 -5.11
C THR A 108 -5.36 11.01 -3.96
N LEU A 109 -4.76 10.19 -3.13
CA LEU A 109 -3.88 10.63 -2.04
C LEU A 109 -2.69 11.43 -2.54
N ILE A 110 -2.01 10.95 -3.58
CA ILE A 110 -0.89 11.64 -4.21
C ILE A 110 -1.33 12.99 -4.77
N THR A 111 -2.44 13.02 -5.49
CA THR A 111 -2.98 14.26 -6.10
C THR A 111 -3.31 15.30 -5.03
N GLN A 112 -3.97 14.90 -3.95
CA GLN A 112 -4.32 15.82 -2.87
C GLN A 112 -3.09 16.32 -2.11
N ALA A 113 -2.07 15.49 -1.93
CA ALA A 113 -0.80 15.93 -1.34
C ALA A 113 -0.08 16.95 -2.23
N CYS A 114 -0.03 16.72 -3.53
CA CYS A 114 0.54 17.68 -4.50
C CYS A 114 -0.24 19.01 -4.53
N GLU A 115 -1.56 18.95 -4.54
CA GLU A 115 -2.40 20.16 -4.45
C GLU A 115 -2.16 20.92 -3.15
N THR A 116 -2.04 20.23 -2.03
CA THR A 116 -1.71 20.85 -0.73
C THR A 116 -0.37 21.57 -0.80
N TYR A 117 0.65 20.97 -1.41
CA TYR A 117 1.96 21.59 -1.59
C TYR A 117 1.86 22.87 -2.44
N LEU A 118 1.14 22.83 -3.55
CA LEU A 118 0.94 23.99 -4.42
C LEU A 118 0.15 25.11 -3.73
N ILE A 119 -0.88 24.77 -2.97
CA ILE A 119 -1.66 25.75 -2.20
C ILE A 119 -0.80 26.39 -1.11
N GLN A 120 0.05 25.63 -0.44
CA GLN A 120 0.99 26.18 0.55
C GLN A 120 1.97 27.16 -0.05
N ASN A 121 2.42 26.93 -1.30
CA ASN A 121 3.26 27.85 -2.02
C ASN A 121 2.57 29.17 -2.37
N THR A 122 1.28 29.09 -2.73
CA THR A 122 0.52 30.27 -3.20
C THR A 122 -0.27 30.97 -2.07
N ARG A 123 -0.70 30.22 -1.08
CA ARG A 123 -1.54 30.69 0.05
C ARG A 123 -1.19 29.95 1.34
N PRO A 124 -0.11 30.30 2.03
CA PRO A 124 0.34 29.59 3.23
C PRO A 124 -0.67 29.58 4.39
N GLU A 125 -1.62 30.52 4.38
CA GLU A 125 -2.67 30.63 5.41
C GLU A 125 -3.85 29.68 5.20
N SER A 126 -3.87 28.91 4.12
CA SER A 126 -5.02 28.05 3.76
C SER A 126 -5.15 26.77 4.59
N VAL A 127 -4.10 26.39 5.32
CA VAL A 127 -4.11 25.25 6.24
C VAL A 127 -4.21 25.77 7.65
N THR A 128 -5.29 25.41 8.37
CA THR A 128 -5.45 25.83 9.77
C THR A 128 -4.34 25.24 10.63
N ASP A 129 -3.87 25.98 11.61
CA ASP A 129 -2.81 25.58 12.53
C ASP A 129 -3.10 24.25 13.23
N THR A 130 -4.36 23.98 13.53
CA THR A 130 -4.81 22.73 14.15
C THR A 130 -4.47 21.49 13.30
N PHE A 131 -4.69 21.56 11.99
CA PHE A 131 -4.35 20.44 11.09
C PHE A 131 -2.84 20.32 10.89
N ARG A 132 -2.13 21.44 10.85
CA ARG A 132 -0.66 21.44 10.78
C ARG A 132 -0.05 20.74 12.00
N GLU A 133 -0.53 21.04 13.20
CA GLU A 133 -0.11 20.37 14.43
C GLU A 133 -0.39 18.86 14.42
N LEU A 134 -1.57 18.43 13.92
CA LEU A 134 -1.92 17.03 13.80
C LEU A 134 -0.97 16.24 12.87
N PHE A 135 -0.45 16.88 11.83
CA PHE A 135 0.51 16.29 10.91
C PHE A 135 1.98 16.40 11.36
N GLU A 136 2.27 17.04 12.47
CA GLU A 136 3.63 17.14 13.01
C GLU A 136 4.11 15.85 13.68
N GLU A 137 3.18 15.05 14.20
CA GLU A 137 3.52 13.82 14.90
C GLU A 137 4.13 12.79 13.96
N PRO A 138 5.35 12.24 14.23
CA PRO A 138 5.99 11.31 13.33
C PRO A 138 5.20 10.00 13.21
N VAL A 139 5.14 9.46 12.00
CA VAL A 139 4.43 8.22 11.66
C VAL A 139 5.42 7.26 11.02
N GLU A 140 5.55 6.08 11.59
CA GLU A 140 6.43 5.01 11.10
C GLU A 140 5.67 3.73 10.77
N THR A 141 4.53 3.51 11.40
CA THR A 141 3.72 2.28 11.25
C THR A 141 2.32 2.56 10.75
N VAL A 142 1.66 1.54 10.22
CA VAL A 142 0.25 1.63 9.80
C VAL A 142 -0.68 1.89 11.00
N GLN A 143 -0.33 1.44 12.19
CA GLN A 143 -1.07 1.73 13.42
C GLN A 143 -1.01 3.22 13.77
N ASP A 144 0.15 3.86 13.57
CA ASP A 144 0.29 5.30 13.74
C ASP A 144 -0.60 6.07 12.78
N VAL A 145 -0.62 5.67 11.50
CA VAL A 145 -1.53 6.24 10.49
C VAL A 145 -2.97 6.10 10.93
N HIS A 146 -3.38 4.93 11.37
CA HIS A 146 -4.75 4.66 11.82
C HIS A 146 -5.15 5.55 13.00
N ARG A 147 -4.28 5.69 13.99
CA ARG A 147 -4.49 6.54 15.16
C ARG A 147 -4.62 8.01 14.76
N GLN A 148 -3.74 8.51 13.92
CA GLN A 148 -3.76 9.90 13.47
C GLN A 148 -4.99 10.21 12.61
N LEU A 149 -5.38 9.33 11.71
CA LEU A 149 -6.60 9.51 10.93
C LEU A 149 -7.86 9.53 11.80
N LYS A 150 -7.89 8.73 12.85
CA LYS A 150 -9.00 8.74 13.81
C LYS A 150 -9.09 10.09 14.54
N ARG A 151 -7.95 10.65 14.94
CA ARG A 151 -7.89 12.00 15.54
C ARG A 151 -8.36 13.07 14.56
N MET A 152 -7.86 13.05 13.33
CA MET A 152 -8.24 14.00 12.28
C MET A 152 -9.74 13.96 11.96
N ARG A 153 -10.32 12.79 11.87
CA ARG A 153 -11.78 12.64 11.66
C ARG A 153 -12.59 13.25 12.78
N ARG A 154 -12.14 13.15 14.04
CA ARG A 154 -12.78 13.81 15.17
C ARG A 154 -12.71 15.33 15.05
N VAL A 155 -11.55 15.85 14.67
CA VAL A 155 -11.35 17.29 14.46
C VAL A 155 -12.22 17.80 13.32
N ILE A 156 -12.29 17.07 12.21
CA ILE A 156 -13.16 17.40 11.07
C ILE A 156 -14.63 17.40 11.47
N ALA A 157 -15.07 16.41 12.24
CA ALA A 157 -16.46 16.34 12.74
C ALA A 157 -16.80 17.50 13.68
N TRP A 158 -15.85 17.92 14.48
CA TRP A 158 -16.00 19.07 15.38
C TRP A 158 -15.97 20.42 14.62
N THR A 159 -15.01 20.60 13.70
CA THR A 159 -14.82 21.85 12.94
C THR A 159 -15.92 22.04 11.89
N GLY A 160 -16.44 20.95 11.34
CA GLY A 160 -17.37 20.96 10.23
C GLY A 160 -16.70 20.92 8.86
N GLU A 161 -17.40 20.34 7.90
CA GLU A 161 -16.91 20.15 6.54
C GLU A 161 -16.60 21.46 5.82
N ARG A 162 -17.40 22.51 6.09
CA ARG A 162 -17.25 23.81 5.44
C ARG A 162 -15.98 24.57 5.85
N ASP A 163 -15.53 24.36 7.08
CA ASP A 163 -14.40 25.07 7.67
C ASP A 163 -13.10 24.26 7.56
N THR A 164 -13.17 23.02 7.07
CA THR A 164 -12.02 22.17 6.82
C THR A 164 -11.50 22.41 5.41
N PRO A 165 -10.18 22.61 5.21
CA PRO A 165 -9.61 22.69 3.87
C PRO A 165 -9.97 21.49 3.02
N VAL A 166 -10.44 21.72 1.79
CA VAL A 166 -10.94 20.66 0.90
C VAL A 166 -9.89 19.58 0.63
N THR A 167 -8.63 19.96 0.47
CA THR A 167 -7.51 19.02 0.24
C THR A 167 -7.32 18.09 1.44
N ILE A 168 -7.39 18.61 2.66
CA ILE A 168 -7.27 17.82 3.89
C ILE A 168 -8.49 16.91 4.05
N TYR A 169 -9.68 17.43 3.89
CA TYR A 169 -10.91 16.65 3.97
C TYR A 169 -10.90 15.47 2.98
N THR A 170 -10.57 15.74 1.74
CA THR A 170 -10.51 14.71 0.68
C THR A 170 -9.39 13.71 0.94
N TRP A 171 -8.23 14.17 1.37
CA TRP A 171 -7.09 13.30 1.68
C TRP A 171 -7.40 12.36 2.86
N VAL A 172 -7.95 12.88 3.95
CA VAL A 172 -8.34 12.08 5.12
C VAL A 172 -9.42 11.06 4.77
N GLY A 173 -10.40 11.45 3.97
CA GLY A 173 -11.43 10.54 3.47
C GLY A 173 -10.86 9.43 2.61
N ALA A 174 -9.96 9.74 1.69
CA ALA A 174 -9.27 8.77 0.84
C ALA A 174 -8.37 7.82 1.66
N ALA A 175 -7.61 8.32 2.62
CA ALA A 175 -6.76 7.51 3.49
C ALA A 175 -7.59 6.55 4.36
N THR A 176 -8.71 7.00 4.88
CA THR A 176 -9.66 6.15 5.61
C THR A 176 -10.22 5.04 4.73
N ARG A 177 -10.63 5.36 3.51
CA ARG A 177 -11.10 4.38 2.53
C ARG A 177 -10.01 3.37 2.16
N TYR A 178 -8.76 3.81 2.03
CA TYR A 178 -7.62 2.94 1.80
C TYR A 178 -7.50 1.85 2.87
N LEU A 179 -7.55 2.23 4.14
CA LEU A 179 -7.46 1.30 5.26
C LEU A 179 -8.64 0.32 5.29
N LEU A 180 -9.85 0.75 4.95
CA LEU A 180 -11.02 -0.12 4.86
C LEU A 180 -10.89 -1.13 3.72
N LEU A 181 -10.45 -0.69 2.54
CA LEU A 181 -10.22 -1.57 1.39
C LEU A 181 -9.12 -2.60 1.68
N LYS A 182 -8.05 -2.17 2.34
CA LYS A 182 -6.97 -3.05 2.77
C LYS A 182 -7.46 -4.17 3.69
N ARG A 183 -8.27 -3.87 4.69
CA ARG A 183 -8.93 -4.87 5.55
C ARG A 183 -9.71 -5.89 4.74
N GLY A 184 -10.44 -5.44 3.75
CA GLY A 184 -11.23 -6.30 2.90
C GLY A 184 -10.40 -7.25 2.04
N VAL A 185 -9.23 -6.84 1.56
CA VAL A 185 -8.28 -7.72 0.85
C VAL A 185 -7.86 -8.87 1.76
N ILE A 186 -7.46 -8.56 2.99
CA ILE A 186 -7.01 -9.55 3.99
C ILE A 186 -8.14 -10.49 4.40
N SER A 187 -9.33 -9.97 4.65
CA SER A 187 -10.50 -10.74 5.07
C SER A 187 -10.93 -11.77 4.02
N ASN A 188 -11.02 -11.37 2.76
CA ASN A 188 -11.44 -12.26 1.68
C ASN A 188 -10.48 -13.41 1.42
N THR A 189 -9.20 -13.23 1.72
CA THR A 189 -8.21 -14.30 1.59
C THR A 189 -8.26 -15.29 2.76
N LYS A 190 -8.79 -14.90 3.92
CA LYS A 190 -8.98 -15.80 5.08
C LYS A 190 -10.18 -16.74 4.89
N ILE A 191 -11.28 -16.24 4.36
CA ILE A 191 -12.50 -17.04 4.14
C ILE A 191 -12.24 -18.16 3.13
N SER A 192 -11.43 -17.90 2.11
CA SER A 192 -11.07 -18.90 1.11
C SER A 192 -10.21 -20.06 1.65
N ALA A 193 -9.46 -19.83 2.74
CA ALA A 193 -8.63 -20.87 3.34
C ALA A 193 -9.40 -21.79 4.31
N THR A 194 -10.56 -21.36 4.77
CA THR A 194 -11.39 -22.11 5.74
C THR A 194 -12.42 -23.01 5.04
N GLU A 195 -12.67 -22.82 3.76
CA GLU A 195 -13.59 -23.64 2.96
C GLU A 195 -12.92 -24.92 2.37
N GLU A 196 -11.62 -25.10 2.59
CA GLU A 196 -10.83 -26.25 2.08
C GLU A 196 -10.45 -27.28 3.16
N GLU A 197 -10.87 -27.13 4.43
CA GLU A 197 -10.79 -28.14 5.48
C GLU A 197 -12.14 -28.89 5.63
#